data_ce513ef4b55911f6d5fe9ef87815712b
#
_entry.id   ce513ef4b55911f6d5fe9ef87815712b
#
_cell.length_a   1.000
_cell.length_b   1.000
_cell.length_c   1.000
_cell.angle_alpha   90.00
_cell.angle_beta   90.00
_cell.angle_gamma   90.00
#
_symmetry.space_group_name_H-M   'P 1'
#
loop_
_entity.id
_entity.type
_entity.pdbx_description
1 polymer ?
#
loop_
_entity_poly.entity_id
_entity_poly.type
_entity_poly.pdbx_seq_one_letter_code
_entity_poly.pdbx_strand_id
1 'polypeptide(L)'
;DLATTSRQQLPALRRRIGVVFQEFRLLDHLTTFDNVALPLRIAGHDMADYKDDVIELLQWVGLGERMHATPATLSGGEKQRAAIARAVVARPDVLLADEPTGNVDPEMGMRLLRLFEELNRFGTTILIATHDHALVERSGAPVLHLAKGELTQ
;
A
#
# COMPACT_ATOMS: atom_id res chain seq x y z
N ASP A 1 11.25 -8.53 -17.58
CA ASP A 1 10.08 -9.16 -18.23
C ASP A 1 9.58 -10.31 -17.35
N LEU A 2 8.31 -10.21 -16.90
CA LEU A 2 7.68 -11.22 -16.02
C LEU A 2 7.51 -12.58 -16.73
N ALA A 3 7.31 -12.58 -18.04
CA ALA A 3 7.10 -13.79 -18.83
C ALA A 3 8.36 -14.69 -18.89
N THR A 4 9.53 -14.09 -18.73
CA THR A 4 10.84 -14.78 -18.78
C THR A 4 11.44 -15.03 -17.39
N THR A 5 10.78 -14.55 -16.32
CA THR A 5 11.26 -14.68 -14.94
C THR A 5 11.11 -16.14 -14.46
N SER A 6 12.21 -16.75 -13.99
CA SER A 6 12.18 -18.10 -13.45
C SER A 6 11.41 -18.18 -12.13
N ARG A 7 10.83 -19.36 -11.81
CA ARG A 7 10.11 -19.59 -10.55
C ARG A 7 10.97 -19.29 -9.30
N GLN A 8 12.28 -19.49 -9.38
CA GLN A 8 13.22 -19.22 -8.28
C GLN A 8 13.42 -17.72 -8.03
N GLN A 9 13.27 -16.87 -9.05
CA GLN A 9 13.40 -15.42 -8.95
C GLN A 9 12.12 -14.72 -8.49
N LEU A 10 10.95 -15.36 -8.65
CA LEU A 10 9.66 -14.77 -8.29
C LEU A 10 9.56 -14.29 -6.83
N PRO A 11 10.06 -15.03 -5.81
CA PRO A 11 10.00 -14.54 -4.42
C PRO A 11 10.78 -13.24 -4.19
N ALA A 12 11.95 -13.12 -4.81
CA ALA A 12 12.75 -11.88 -4.72
C ALA A 12 12.04 -10.70 -5.41
N LEU A 13 11.46 -10.96 -6.59
CA LEU A 13 10.70 -9.95 -7.32
C LEU A 13 9.45 -9.49 -6.53
N ARG A 14 8.69 -10.42 -5.95
CA ARG A 14 7.49 -10.11 -5.17
C ARG A 14 7.78 -9.21 -3.96
N ARG A 15 8.94 -9.36 -3.32
CA ARG A 15 9.36 -8.48 -2.21
C ARG A 15 9.62 -7.03 -2.61
N ARG A 16 9.87 -6.79 -3.90
CA ARG A 16 10.06 -5.45 -4.47
C ARG A 16 8.77 -4.78 -4.91
N ILE A 17 7.63 -5.48 -4.81
CA ILE A 17 6.32 -4.97 -5.25
C ILE A 17 5.41 -4.86 -4.04
N GLY A 18 4.95 -3.65 -3.75
CA GLY A 18 3.85 -3.39 -2.81
C GLY A 18 2.51 -3.52 -3.55
N VAL A 19 1.51 -4.12 -2.89
CA VAL A 19 0.17 -4.24 -3.46
C VAL A 19 -0.87 -3.83 -2.44
N VAL A 20 -1.74 -2.90 -2.82
CA VAL A 20 -2.95 -2.52 -2.08
C VAL A 20 -4.14 -3.12 -2.82
N PHE A 21 -4.84 -4.05 -2.19
CA PHE A 21 -6.03 -4.70 -2.75
C PHE A 21 -7.30 -3.97 -2.31
N GLN A 22 -8.31 -3.95 -3.15
CA GLN A 22 -9.62 -3.40 -2.84
C GLN A 22 -10.26 -4.05 -1.58
N GLU A 23 -10.04 -5.35 -1.37
CA GLU A 23 -10.53 -6.10 -0.19
C GLU A 23 -9.55 -6.10 0.99
N PHE A 24 -8.55 -5.22 1.03
CA PHE A 24 -7.52 -5.04 2.06
C PHE A 24 -6.60 -6.24 2.27
N ARG A 25 -7.11 -7.47 2.30
CA ARG A 25 -6.40 -8.74 2.53
C ARG A 25 -5.48 -8.71 3.74
N LEU A 26 -5.96 -8.13 4.83
CA LEU A 26 -5.29 -8.22 6.12
C LEU A 26 -5.46 -9.63 6.70
N LEU A 27 -4.47 -10.08 7.46
CA LEU A 27 -4.52 -11.37 8.15
C LEU A 27 -5.25 -11.20 9.49
N ASP A 28 -6.41 -11.85 9.64
CA ASP A 28 -7.33 -11.65 10.77
C ASP A 28 -6.75 -12.05 12.12
N HIS A 29 -5.81 -12.98 12.15
CA HIS A 29 -5.15 -13.47 13.35
C HIS A 29 -3.95 -12.63 13.80
N LEU A 30 -3.58 -11.60 13.03
CA LEU A 30 -2.48 -10.68 13.32
C LEU A 30 -3.03 -9.32 13.79
N THR A 31 -2.27 -8.66 14.65
CA THR A 31 -2.54 -7.25 15.00
C THR A 31 -2.32 -6.33 13.79
N THR A 32 -2.78 -5.08 13.89
CA THR A 32 -2.50 -4.05 12.87
C THR A 32 -1.00 -3.86 12.69
N PHE A 33 -0.24 -3.80 13.79
CA PHE A 33 1.23 -3.73 13.77
C PHE A 33 1.85 -4.91 13.02
N ASP A 34 1.47 -6.14 13.38
CA ASP A 34 2.01 -7.35 12.75
C ASP A 34 1.64 -7.47 11.27
N ASN A 35 0.44 -7.03 10.88
CA ASN A 35 0.04 -6.96 9.48
C ASN A 35 0.94 -6.01 8.70
N VAL A 36 1.22 -4.82 9.23
CA VAL A 36 2.07 -3.82 8.58
C VAL A 36 3.53 -4.28 8.55
N ALA A 37 4.03 -4.87 9.63
CA ALA A 37 5.40 -5.37 9.73
C ALA A 37 5.69 -6.63 8.89
N LEU A 38 4.63 -7.32 8.41
CA LEU A 38 4.76 -8.62 7.76
C LEU A 38 5.76 -8.68 6.59
N PRO A 39 5.80 -7.70 5.66
CA PRO A 39 6.79 -7.70 4.57
C PRO A 39 8.23 -7.68 5.06
N LEU A 40 8.52 -6.92 6.12
CA LEU A 40 9.85 -6.82 6.72
C LEU A 40 10.26 -8.14 7.39
N ARG A 41 9.33 -8.77 8.11
CA ARG A 41 9.54 -10.10 8.72
C ARG A 41 9.82 -11.16 7.66
N ILE A 42 9.07 -11.18 6.55
CA ILE A 42 9.30 -12.10 5.42
C ILE A 42 10.65 -11.83 4.74
N ALA A 43 11.10 -10.58 4.72
CA ALA A 43 12.42 -10.21 4.21
C ALA A 43 13.57 -10.64 5.12
N GLY A 44 13.28 -11.05 6.37
CA GLY A 44 14.27 -11.54 7.34
C GLY A 44 14.86 -10.44 8.23
N HIS A 45 14.21 -9.27 8.32
CA HIS A 45 14.64 -8.21 9.25
C HIS A 45 14.26 -8.56 10.70
N ASP A 46 15.11 -8.22 11.64
CA ASP A 46 14.82 -8.35 13.05
C ASP A 46 13.87 -7.23 13.53
N MET A 47 13.02 -7.56 14.53
CA MET A 47 12.04 -6.60 15.04
C MET A 47 12.68 -5.30 15.56
N ALA A 48 13.87 -5.39 16.13
CA ALA A 48 14.59 -4.23 16.63
C ALA A 48 14.91 -3.21 15.53
N ASP A 49 15.10 -3.67 14.28
CA ASP A 49 15.49 -2.83 13.16
C ASP A 49 14.32 -2.03 12.55
N TYR A 50 13.08 -2.53 12.69
CA TYR A 50 11.92 -1.93 12.01
C TYR A 50 10.79 -1.47 12.93
N LYS A 51 10.86 -1.78 14.22
CA LYS A 51 9.77 -1.50 15.16
C LYS A 51 9.37 -0.02 15.17
N ASP A 52 10.35 0.85 15.27
CA ASP A 52 10.11 2.29 15.37
C ASP A 52 9.59 2.86 14.04
N ASP A 53 10.12 2.41 12.90
CA ASP A 53 9.63 2.80 11.56
C ASP A 53 8.17 2.37 11.34
N VAL A 54 7.79 1.17 11.79
CA VAL A 54 6.41 0.68 11.70
C VAL A 54 5.48 1.50 12.60
N ILE A 55 5.90 1.84 13.83
CA ILE A 55 5.12 2.67 14.75
C ILE A 55 4.92 4.07 14.15
N GLU A 56 5.98 4.69 13.64
CA GLU A 56 5.92 6.01 13.01
C GLU A 56 4.96 6.01 11.80
N LEU A 57 5.06 5.00 10.94
CA LEU A 57 4.16 4.86 9.80
C LEU A 57 2.70 4.68 10.23
N LEU A 58 2.43 3.86 11.26
CA LEU A 58 1.10 3.68 11.81
C LEU A 58 0.53 4.97 12.40
N GLN A 59 1.34 5.76 13.12
CA GLN A 59 0.95 7.07 13.60
C GLN A 59 0.64 8.03 12.44
N TRP A 60 1.46 8.02 11.41
CA TRP A 60 1.30 8.87 10.24
C TRP A 60 -0.01 8.58 9.48
N VAL A 61 -0.39 7.30 9.33
CA VAL A 61 -1.68 6.91 8.72
C VAL A 61 -2.86 6.98 9.71
N GLY A 62 -2.65 7.50 10.92
CA GLY A 62 -3.70 7.67 11.94
C GLY A 62 -4.17 6.36 12.58
N LEU A 63 -3.28 5.39 12.73
CA LEU A 63 -3.53 4.09 13.36
C LEU A 63 -2.68 3.85 14.63
N GLY A 64 -2.04 4.88 15.19
CA GLY A 64 -1.21 4.76 16.38
C GLY A 64 -1.93 4.10 17.56
N GLU A 65 -3.15 4.53 17.86
CA GLU A 65 -4.00 3.97 18.94
C GLU A 65 -4.61 2.60 18.59
N ARG A 66 -4.49 2.17 17.33
CA ARG A 66 -5.07 0.93 16.80
C ARG A 66 -4.02 -0.13 16.47
N MET A 67 -2.75 0.09 16.83
CA MET A 67 -1.67 -0.83 16.45
C MET A 67 -1.84 -2.25 17.03
N HIS A 68 -2.50 -2.40 18.18
CA HIS A 68 -2.77 -3.69 18.79
C HIS A 68 -4.15 -4.29 18.43
N ALA A 69 -4.98 -3.56 17.68
CA ALA A 69 -6.27 -4.02 17.22
C ALA A 69 -6.12 -5.09 16.13
N THR A 70 -7.06 -6.04 16.08
CA THR A 70 -7.15 -7.01 14.99
C THR A 70 -8.05 -6.48 13.86
N PRO A 71 -7.91 -6.96 12.62
CA PRO A 71 -8.72 -6.51 11.49
C PRO A 71 -10.24 -6.58 11.73
N ALA A 72 -10.71 -7.56 12.50
CA ALA A 72 -12.14 -7.70 12.82
C ALA A 72 -12.72 -6.48 13.57
N THR A 73 -11.88 -5.74 14.31
CA THR A 73 -12.28 -4.57 15.12
C THR A 73 -12.01 -3.23 14.42
N LEU A 74 -11.45 -3.26 13.22
CA LEU A 74 -11.15 -2.06 12.42
C LEU A 74 -12.34 -1.70 11.51
N SER A 75 -12.58 -0.41 11.36
CA SER A 75 -13.47 0.13 10.32
C SER A 75 -12.89 -0.11 8.91
N GLY A 76 -13.71 0.06 7.86
CA GLY A 76 -13.24 -0.07 6.48
C GLY A 76 -12.08 0.88 6.15
N GLY A 77 -12.18 2.16 6.56
CA GLY A 77 -11.10 3.13 6.37
C GLY A 77 -9.83 2.80 7.17
N GLU A 78 -9.95 2.26 8.38
CA GLU A 78 -8.79 1.79 9.16
C GLU A 78 -8.11 0.59 8.49
N LYS A 79 -8.88 -0.38 7.97
CA LYS A 79 -8.35 -1.51 7.18
C LYS A 79 -7.63 -1.04 5.93
N GLN A 80 -8.19 -0.06 5.21
CA GLN A 80 -7.57 0.52 4.03
C GLN A 80 -6.21 1.13 4.38
N ARG A 81 -6.15 1.97 5.42
CA ARG A 81 -4.89 2.59 5.86
C ARG A 81 -3.85 1.56 6.30
N ALA A 82 -4.26 0.51 7.01
CA ALA A 82 -3.37 -0.59 7.40
C ALA A 82 -2.83 -1.36 6.17
N ALA A 83 -3.68 -1.61 5.17
CA ALA A 83 -3.27 -2.27 3.93
C ALA A 83 -2.26 -1.43 3.13
N ILE A 84 -2.48 -0.10 3.08
CA ILE A 84 -1.53 0.83 2.43
C ILE A 84 -0.21 0.85 3.20
N ALA A 85 -0.24 1.02 4.54
CA ALA A 85 0.96 1.00 5.36
C ALA A 85 1.77 -0.29 5.15
N ARG A 86 1.10 -1.46 5.14
CA ARG A 86 1.74 -2.75 4.83
C ARG A 86 2.40 -2.77 3.45
N ALA A 87 1.76 -2.20 2.44
CA ALA A 87 2.28 -2.21 1.08
C ALA A 87 3.53 -1.34 0.90
N VAL A 88 3.68 -0.27 1.70
CA VAL A 88 4.75 0.71 1.54
C VAL A 88 5.90 0.56 2.55
N VAL A 89 5.69 -0.16 3.66
CA VAL A 89 6.67 -0.25 4.77
C VAL A 89 8.04 -0.77 4.34
N ALA A 90 8.08 -1.68 3.37
CA ALA A 90 9.32 -2.24 2.83
C ALA A 90 9.95 -1.39 1.72
N ARG A 91 9.44 -0.17 1.47
CA ARG A 91 9.91 0.76 0.42
C ARG A 91 10.02 0.06 -0.93
N PRO A 92 8.90 -0.40 -1.51
CA PRO A 92 8.91 -1.19 -2.74
C PRO A 92 9.40 -0.37 -3.94
N ASP A 93 9.94 -1.04 -4.95
CA ASP A 93 10.30 -0.39 -6.23
C ASP A 93 9.05 -0.06 -7.06
N VAL A 94 8.00 -0.87 -6.91
CA VAL A 94 6.72 -0.71 -7.59
C VAL A 94 5.58 -0.85 -6.59
N LEU A 95 4.65 0.09 -6.57
CA LEU A 95 3.41 0.03 -5.81
C LEU A 95 2.23 -0.07 -6.78
N LEU A 96 1.43 -1.12 -6.62
CA LEU A 96 0.17 -1.33 -7.33
C LEU A 96 -0.96 -1.09 -6.34
N ALA A 97 -1.86 -0.16 -6.62
CA ALA A 97 -2.96 0.17 -5.73
C ALA A 97 -4.30 0.13 -6.48
N ASP A 98 -5.23 -0.66 -5.96
CA ASP A 98 -6.58 -0.81 -6.49
C ASP A 98 -7.55 -0.09 -5.55
N GLU A 99 -8.16 1.00 -6.05
CA GLU A 99 -9.07 1.91 -5.31
C GLU A 99 -8.56 2.32 -3.92
N PRO A 100 -7.34 2.88 -3.80
CA PRO A 100 -6.69 3.08 -2.50
C PRO A 100 -7.40 4.12 -1.61
N THR A 101 -8.26 4.97 -2.16
CA THR A 101 -8.97 6.03 -1.43
C THR A 101 -10.48 5.77 -1.29
N GLY A 102 -11.00 4.67 -1.83
CA GLY A 102 -12.45 4.40 -1.90
C GLY A 102 -13.15 4.24 -0.55
N ASN A 103 -12.42 3.97 0.54
CA ASN A 103 -12.97 3.73 1.87
C ASN A 103 -12.48 4.73 2.93
N VAL A 104 -11.86 5.83 2.53
CA VAL A 104 -11.37 6.87 3.45
C VAL A 104 -12.06 8.20 3.17
N ASP A 105 -12.07 9.07 4.18
CA ASP A 105 -12.58 10.43 4.02
C ASP A 105 -11.68 11.26 3.08
N PRO A 106 -12.20 12.37 2.52
CA PRO A 106 -11.44 13.18 1.55
C PRO A 106 -10.13 13.75 2.10
N GLU A 107 -10.07 14.10 3.39
CA GLU A 107 -8.84 14.63 4.01
C GLU A 107 -7.77 13.54 4.08
N MET A 108 -8.15 12.34 4.50
CA MET A 108 -7.26 11.19 4.52
C MET A 108 -6.86 10.79 3.11
N GLY A 109 -7.78 10.83 2.13
CA GLY A 109 -7.46 10.59 0.71
C GLY A 109 -6.34 11.51 0.21
N MET A 110 -6.39 12.79 0.56
CA MET A 110 -5.33 13.76 0.25
C MET A 110 -4.01 13.46 0.95
N ARG A 111 -4.05 13.01 2.21
CA ARG A 111 -2.83 12.58 2.92
C ARG A 111 -2.20 11.36 2.24
N LEU A 112 -3.00 10.38 1.83
CA LEU A 112 -2.51 9.20 1.11
C LEU A 112 -1.93 9.56 -0.26
N LEU A 113 -2.54 10.51 -0.99
CA LEU A 113 -1.98 10.99 -2.25
C LEU A 113 -0.58 11.60 -2.03
N ARG A 114 -0.40 12.44 -1.02
CA ARG A 114 0.92 12.99 -0.66
C ARG A 114 1.93 11.89 -0.32
N LEU A 115 1.51 10.83 0.38
CA LEU A 115 2.38 9.68 0.63
C LEU A 115 2.85 9.05 -0.68
N PHE A 116 1.94 8.84 -1.62
CA PHE A 116 2.29 8.28 -2.93
C PHE A 116 3.22 9.20 -3.72
N GLU A 117 2.99 10.50 -3.70
CA GLU A 117 3.87 11.50 -4.33
C GLU A 117 5.29 11.45 -3.73
N GLU A 118 5.41 11.41 -2.40
CA GLU A 118 6.72 11.31 -1.74
C GLU A 118 7.41 9.98 -2.07
N LEU A 119 6.71 8.85 -2.03
CA LEU A 119 7.28 7.56 -2.44
C LEU A 119 7.77 7.59 -3.89
N ASN A 120 7.01 8.23 -4.79
CA ASN A 120 7.43 8.39 -6.18
C ASN A 120 8.69 9.25 -6.32
N ARG A 121 8.79 10.35 -5.56
CA ARG A 121 10.00 11.19 -5.50
C ARG A 121 11.24 10.41 -5.01
N PHE A 122 11.04 9.43 -4.14
CA PHE A 122 12.11 8.54 -3.67
C PHE A 122 12.37 7.33 -4.59
N GLY A 123 11.72 7.28 -5.76
CA GLY A 123 12.01 6.31 -6.80
C GLY A 123 11.05 5.13 -6.91
N THR A 124 9.98 5.07 -6.09
CA THR A 124 8.94 4.05 -6.25
C THR A 124 8.09 4.36 -7.50
N THR A 125 7.96 3.42 -8.41
CA THR A 125 6.98 3.52 -9.50
C THR A 125 5.59 3.19 -8.96
N ILE A 126 4.62 4.09 -9.15
CA ILE A 126 3.26 3.91 -8.60
C ILE A 126 2.24 3.79 -9.73
N LEU A 127 1.42 2.76 -9.67
CA LEU A 127 0.28 2.55 -10.55
C LEU A 127 -0.99 2.44 -9.70
N ILE A 128 -1.92 3.37 -9.92
CA ILE A 128 -3.21 3.42 -9.23
C ILE A 128 -4.33 3.11 -10.21
N ALA A 129 -5.12 2.08 -9.93
CA ALA A 129 -6.39 1.85 -10.60
C ALA A 129 -7.48 2.56 -9.77
N THR A 130 -8.21 3.49 -10.36
CA THR A 130 -9.28 4.22 -9.67
C THR A 130 -10.31 4.77 -10.66
N HIS A 131 -11.52 4.95 -10.17
CA HIS A 131 -12.59 5.71 -10.84
C HIS A 131 -12.83 7.09 -10.18
N ASP A 132 -12.02 7.46 -9.19
CA ASP A 132 -12.08 8.77 -8.53
C ASP A 132 -11.43 9.85 -9.39
N HIS A 133 -12.25 10.56 -10.18
CA HIS A 133 -11.79 11.64 -11.05
C HIS A 133 -11.12 12.78 -10.27
N ALA A 134 -11.57 13.07 -9.04
CA ALA A 134 -10.96 14.12 -8.23
C ALA A 134 -9.53 13.76 -7.79
N LEU A 135 -9.29 12.49 -7.48
CA LEU A 135 -7.94 11.97 -7.20
C LEU A 135 -7.05 12.08 -8.44
N VAL A 136 -7.57 11.68 -9.60
CA VAL A 136 -6.84 11.74 -10.88
C VAL A 136 -6.42 13.17 -11.22
N GLU A 137 -7.37 14.12 -11.18
CA GLU A 137 -7.09 15.54 -11.45
C GLU A 137 -6.05 16.14 -10.51
N ARG A 138 -6.14 15.81 -9.21
CA ARG A 138 -5.23 16.34 -8.19
C ARG A 138 -3.83 15.76 -8.25
N SER A 139 -3.70 14.51 -8.69
CA SER A 139 -2.40 13.84 -8.77
C SER A 139 -1.48 14.46 -9.83
N GLY A 140 -2.07 15.05 -10.90
CA GLY A 140 -1.31 15.54 -12.05
C GLY A 140 -0.49 14.46 -12.77
N ALA A 141 -0.73 13.17 -12.45
CA ALA A 141 -0.01 12.04 -13.01
C ALA A 141 -0.52 11.69 -14.42
N PRO A 142 0.31 11.06 -15.26
CA PRO A 142 -0.14 10.52 -16.54
C PRO A 142 -1.29 9.54 -16.36
N VAL A 143 -2.32 9.66 -17.19
CA VAL A 143 -3.53 8.83 -17.11
C VAL A 143 -3.56 7.83 -18.26
N LEU A 144 -3.81 6.58 -17.93
CA LEU A 144 -4.07 5.51 -18.88
C LEU A 144 -5.55 5.14 -18.78
N HIS A 145 -6.28 5.20 -19.90
CA HIS A 145 -7.68 4.80 -19.93
C HIS A 145 -7.82 3.33 -20.35
N LEU A 146 -8.52 2.54 -19.53
CA LEU A 146 -8.83 1.14 -19.82
C LEU A 146 -10.31 1.03 -20.14
N ALA A 147 -10.66 0.70 -21.37
CA ALA A 147 -12.02 0.50 -21.81
C ALA A 147 -12.16 -0.80 -22.61
N LYS A 148 -13.09 -1.67 -22.23
CA LYS A 148 -13.38 -2.96 -22.91
C LYS A 148 -12.15 -3.87 -23.08
N GLY A 149 -11.18 -3.78 -22.16
CA GLY A 149 -9.93 -4.56 -22.24
C GLY A 149 -8.84 -3.95 -23.11
N GLU A 150 -9.06 -2.77 -23.68
CA GLU A 150 -8.10 -2.03 -24.49
C GLU A 150 -7.56 -0.81 -23.71
N LEU A 151 -6.26 -0.58 -23.81
CA LEU A 151 -5.58 0.57 -23.21
C LEU A 151 -5.55 1.69 -24.25
N THR A 152 -6.09 2.86 -23.86
CA THR A 152 -6.04 4.09 -24.67
C THR A 152 -5.32 5.19 -23.89
N GLN A 153 -4.61 6.04 -24.59
CA GLN A 153 -3.95 7.25 -24.04
C GLN A 153 -4.85 8.47 -24.21
#